data_6ed463b1cd037e60d1cd9d7f06a40116
#
_entry.id   6ed463b1cd037e60d1cd9d7f06a40116
#
_cell.length_a   1.000
_cell.length_b   1.000
_cell.length_c   1.000
_cell.angle_alpha   90.00
_cell.angle_beta   90.00
_cell.angle_gamma   90.00
#
_symmetry.space_group_name_H-M   'P 1'
#
loop_
_entity.id
_entity.type
_entity.pdbx_description
1 polymer ?
#
loop_
_entity_poly.entity_id
_entity_poly.type
_entity_poly.pdbx_seq_one_letter_code
_entity_poly.pdbx_strand_id
1 'polypeptide(L)'
;MNLDSVKDMSKKITQRNKISILNNFFKKNVLKNFRNIKVGFIEINDGNDIFKVGNKDDMLKCSISIESPDFYSFIGSGGTLGATEAYAAGLWNCSDLVVLTQIMIRNQELMVNLDSGLAKLFIPINKLIHYKKRNTVLGSKKNILAHYDLGNDFYRLWLDDTMTYSCAYFSNEKTSLEQASEKKLDMICKKLKLNKNDSVLEIGTGWGSFSIHAARNYGCNITTTTISDEQYDFAVS
;
A
#
# COMPACT_ATOMS: atom_id res chain seq x y z
N MET A 1 -1.65 -15.58 -4.03
CA MET A 1 -2.70 -15.75 -5.06
C MET A 1 -1.98 -16.16 -6.34
N ASN A 2 -2.29 -17.32 -6.96
CA ASN A 2 -1.51 -17.89 -8.06
C ASN A 2 -1.79 -17.12 -9.37
N LEU A 3 -0.75 -16.79 -10.15
CA LEU A 3 -0.85 -16.07 -11.44
C LEU A 3 -1.80 -16.76 -12.45
N ASP A 4 -1.96 -18.07 -12.35
CA ASP A 4 -2.86 -18.82 -13.23
C ASP A 4 -4.34 -18.59 -12.88
N SER A 5 -4.67 -18.33 -11.62
CA SER A 5 -6.03 -17.97 -11.21
C SER A 5 -6.44 -16.56 -11.69
N VAL A 6 -5.47 -15.65 -11.82
CA VAL A 6 -5.67 -14.29 -12.37
C VAL A 6 -5.91 -14.35 -13.88
N LYS A 7 -5.17 -15.20 -14.61
CA LYS A 7 -5.35 -15.39 -16.06
C LYS A 7 -6.69 -16.05 -16.41
N ASP A 8 -7.17 -16.98 -15.59
CA ASP A 8 -8.46 -17.66 -15.81
C ASP A 8 -9.65 -16.72 -15.50
N MET A 9 -9.52 -15.84 -14.51
CA MET A 9 -10.46 -14.74 -14.27
C MET A 9 -10.52 -13.77 -15.47
N SER A 10 -9.37 -13.37 -16.03
CA SER A 10 -9.30 -12.48 -17.19
C SER A 10 -10.01 -13.05 -18.42
N LYS A 11 -9.89 -14.37 -18.68
CA LYS A 11 -10.60 -15.03 -19.78
C LYS A 11 -12.13 -15.11 -19.59
N LYS A 12 -12.62 -15.26 -18.36
CA LYS A 12 -14.05 -15.24 -18.05
C LYS A 12 -14.68 -13.83 -18.16
N ILE A 13 -13.88 -12.79 -17.92
CA ILE A 13 -14.29 -11.39 -18.00
C ILE A 13 -14.53 -10.97 -19.46
N THR A 14 -13.73 -11.43 -20.41
CA THR A 14 -13.82 -11.07 -21.83
C THR A 14 -15.10 -11.57 -22.53
N GLN A 15 -15.85 -12.49 -21.93
CA GLN A 15 -17.07 -13.07 -22.52
C GLN A 15 -18.39 -12.44 -22.07
N ARG A 16 -18.41 -11.46 -21.16
CA ARG A 16 -19.64 -10.84 -20.64
C ARG A 16 -19.85 -9.40 -21.11
N ASN A 17 -20.23 -9.21 -22.37
CA ASN A 17 -20.70 -7.91 -22.91
C ASN A 17 -22.11 -7.48 -22.43
N LYS A 18 -22.58 -7.93 -21.25
CA LYS A 18 -23.80 -7.41 -20.63
C LYS A 18 -23.41 -6.69 -19.34
N ILE A 19 -23.43 -5.34 -19.40
CA ILE A 19 -23.35 -4.50 -18.20
C ILE A 19 -24.47 -4.98 -17.25
N SER A 20 -24.10 -5.60 -16.13
CA SER A 20 -25.05 -6.03 -15.12
C SER A 20 -25.76 -4.79 -14.53
N ILE A 21 -27.05 -4.94 -14.19
CA ILE A 21 -27.82 -3.90 -13.48
C ILE A 21 -27.04 -3.44 -12.22
N LEU A 22 -26.34 -4.37 -11.58
CA LEU A 22 -25.49 -4.13 -10.42
C LEU A 22 -24.31 -3.20 -10.75
N ASN A 23 -23.63 -3.44 -11.88
CA ASN A 23 -22.52 -2.57 -12.33
C ASN A 23 -23.01 -1.15 -12.61
N ASN A 24 -24.18 -0.98 -13.21
CA ASN A 24 -24.79 0.35 -13.43
C ASN A 24 -25.11 1.05 -12.11
N PHE A 25 -25.62 0.33 -11.13
CA PHE A 25 -25.88 0.88 -9.81
C PHE A 25 -24.58 1.33 -9.12
N PHE A 26 -23.53 0.52 -9.15
CA PHE A 26 -22.23 0.87 -8.60
C PHE A 26 -21.58 2.03 -9.39
N LYS A 27 -21.66 2.03 -10.72
CA LYS A 27 -21.16 3.13 -11.57
C LYS A 27 -21.72 4.47 -11.12
N LYS A 28 -23.06 4.57 -10.95
CA LYS A 28 -23.70 5.80 -10.49
C LYS A 28 -23.17 6.28 -9.14
N ASN A 29 -23.00 5.37 -8.19
CA ASN A 29 -22.52 5.69 -6.84
C ASN A 29 -21.04 6.08 -6.83
N VAL A 30 -20.19 5.35 -7.53
CA VAL A 30 -18.75 5.67 -7.64
C VAL A 30 -18.55 7.02 -8.30
N LEU A 31 -19.18 7.26 -9.45
CA LEU A 31 -19.08 8.56 -10.15
C LEU A 31 -19.65 9.71 -9.32
N LYS A 32 -20.74 9.48 -8.54
CA LYS A 32 -21.26 10.49 -7.62
C LYS A 32 -20.22 10.85 -6.55
N ASN A 33 -19.49 9.88 -6.01
CA ASN A 33 -18.42 10.13 -5.04
C ASN A 33 -17.26 10.90 -5.67
N PHE A 34 -16.80 10.53 -6.86
CA PHE A 34 -15.72 11.22 -7.56
C PHE A 34 -16.04 12.68 -7.90
N ARG A 35 -17.31 13.05 -8.07
CA ARG A 35 -17.73 14.46 -8.25
C ARG A 35 -17.41 15.35 -7.06
N ASN A 36 -17.16 14.77 -5.87
CA ASN A 36 -16.82 15.52 -4.67
C ASN A 36 -15.31 15.79 -4.54
N ILE A 37 -14.49 15.49 -5.55
CA ILE A 37 -13.07 15.83 -5.58
C ILE A 37 -12.93 17.36 -5.53
N LYS A 38 -12.23 17.84 -4.49
CA LYS A 38 -11.97 19.27 -4.24
C LYS A 38 -10.58 19.69 -4.71
N VAL A 39 -9.60 18.78 -4.61
CA VAL A 39 -8.19 18.99 -4.97
C VAL A 39 -7.79 18.02 -6.06
N GLY A 40 -7.20 18.55 -7.15
CA GLY A 40 -6.82 17.76 -8.31
C GLY A 40 -7.90 17.67 -9.38
N PHE A 41 -7.54 17.07 -10.52
CA PHE A 41 -8.41 16.83 -11.66
C PHE A 41 -8.21 15.42 -12.20
N ILE A 42 -9.30 14.70 -12.41
CA ILE A 42 -9.29 13.37 -12.99
C ILE A 42 -10.20 13.31 -14.21
N GLU A 43 -9.67 12.82 -15.32
CA GLU A 43 -10.45 12.45 -16.49
C GLU A 43 -10.66 10.93 -16.50
N ILE A 44 -11.91 10.49 -16.46
CA ILE A 44 -12.26 9.05 -16.44
C ILE A 44 -12.82 8.69 -17.82
N ASN A 45 -12.11 7.82 -18.52
CA ASN A 45 -12.48 7.30 -19.83
C ASN A 45 -13.11 5.91 -19.63
N ASP A 46 -14.39 5.78 -19.96
CA ASP A 46 -15.18 4.54 -19.81
C ASP A 46 -15.88 4.20 -21.13
N GLY A 47 -15.17 3.50 -21.98
CA GLY A 47 -15.59 3.21 -23.34
C GLY A 47 -15.72 4.51 -24.16
N ASN A 48 -16.95 4.86 -24.54
CA ASN A 48 -17.24 6.10 -25.27
C ASN A 48 -17.58 7.27 -24.33
N ASP A 49 -17.74 7.03 -23.04
CA ASP A 49 -18.07 8.06 -22.06
C ASP A 49 -16.80 8.68 -21.46
N ILE A 50 -16.76 10.01 -21.32
CA ILE A 50 -15.69 10.74 -20.65
C ILE A 50 -16.29 11.53 -19.50
N PHE A 51 -15.82 11.25 -18.27
CA PHE A 51 -16.23 11.97 -17.07
C PHE A 51 -15.06 12.82 -16.57
N LYS A 52 -15.32 14.12 -16.32
CA LYS A 52 -14.31 15.06 -15.80
C LYS A 52 -14.71 15.47 -14.40
N VAL A 53 -13.82 15.28 -13.43
CA VAL A 53 -14.09 15.54 -12.02
C VAL A 53 -12.94 16.31 -11.38
N GLY A 54 -13.26 17.19 -10.43
CA GLY A 54 -12.30 18.04 -9.76
C GLY A 54 -12.05 19.38 -10.46
N ASN A 55 -10.96 20.06 -10.10
CA ASN A 55 -10.60 21.37 -10.62
C ASN A 55 -9.67 21.24 -11.84
N LYS A 56 -10.15 21.66 -13.01
CA LYS A 56 -9.40 21.61 -14.27
C LYS A 56 -8.09 22.44 -14.23
N ASP A 57 -8.03 23.47 -13.40
CA ASP A 57 -6.87 24.35 -13.32
C ASP A 57 -5.87 23.91 -12.24
N ASP A 58 -6.14 22.80 -11.52
CA ASP A 58 -5.20 22.24 -10.56
C ASP A 58 -3.95 21.70 -11.24
N MET A 59 -2.83 21.68 -10.49
CA MET A 59 -1.57 21.12 -10.96
C MET A 59 -1.55 19.58 -10.97
N LEU A 60 -2.32 18.95 -10.08
CA LEU A 60 -2.46 17.50 -10.00
C LEU A 60 -3.50 17.02 -11.00
N LYS A 61 -3.07 16.41 -12.08
CA LYS A 61 -3.95 15.91 -13.15
C LYS A 61 -3.56 14.50 -13.56
N CYS A 62 -4.54 13.61 -13.65
CA CYS A 62 -4.35 12.29 -14.23
C CYS A 62 -5.59 11.84 -15.00
N SER A 63 -5.45 10.79 -15.79
CA SER A 63 -6.55 10.11 -16.45
C SER A 63 -6.65 8.66 -15.97
N ILE A 64 -7.89 8.18 -15.89
CA ILE A 64 -8.21 6.77 -15.57
C ILE A 64 -8.91 6.20 -16.82
N SER A 65 -8.45 5.05 -17.29
CA SER A 65 -9.09 4.27 -18.35
C SER A 65 -9.75 3.05 -17.76
N ILE A 66 -11.05 2.89 -17.99
CA ILE A 66 -11.83 1.73 -17.52
C ILE A 66 -11.81 0.67 -18.62
N GLU A 67 -11.16 -0.47 -18.31
CA GLU A 67 -11.00 -1.59 -19.25
C GLU A 67 -12.15 -2.60 -19.13
N SER A 68 -12.83 -2.61 -17.96
CA SER A 68 -13.97 -3.49 -17.72
C SER A 68 -15.00 -2.82 -16.80
N PRO A 69 -16.30 -2.97 -17.09
CA PRO A 69 -17.36 -2.44 -16.22
C PRO A 69 -17.38 -3.09 -14.82
N ASP A 70 -16.70 -4.21 -14.61
CA ASP A 70 -16.54 -4.83 -13.29
C ASP A 70 -15.73 -3.96 -12.32
N PHE A 71 -14.92 -3.01 -12.81
CA PHE A 71 -14.28 -1.95 -12.03
C PHE A 71 -15.23 -1.33 -10.99
N TYR A 72 -16.43 -0.99 -11.44
CA TYR A 72 -17.40 -0.32 -10.56
C TYR A 72 -17.92 -1.21 -9.44
N SER A 73 -18.09 -2.52 -9.70
CA SER A 73 -18.53 -3.46 -8.67
C SER A 73 -17.43 -3.73 -7.65
N PHE A 74 -16.16 -3.80 -8.08
CA PHE A 74 -15.02 -3.93 -7.18
C PHE A 74 -14.92 -2.74 -6.21
N ILE A 75 -14.98 -1.51 -6.73
CA ILE A 75 -14.95 -0.31 -5.88
C ILE A 75 -16.21 -0.20 -5.02
N GLY A 76 -17.37 -0.42 -5.61
CA GLY A 76 -18.65 -0.26 -4.92
C GLY A 76 -18.84 -1.23 -3.75
N SER A 77 -18.28 -2.45 -3.84
CA SER A 77 -18.37 -3.48 -2.78
C SER A 77 -17.14 -3.53 -1.86
N GLY A 78 -15.96 -3.16 -2.37
CA GLY A 78 -14.67 -3.27 -1.67
C GLY A 78 -14.00 -1.95 -1.33
N GLY A 79 -14.60 -0.80 -1.72
CA GLY A 79 -14.03 0.52 -1.43
C GLY A 79 -12.65 0.71 -2.04
N THR A 80 -11.74 1.30 -1.28
CA THR A 80 -10.33 1.54 -1.71
C THR A 80 -9.57 0.25 -1.94
N LEU A 81 -9.81 -0.79 -1.15
CA LEU A 81 -9.21 -2.11 -1.37
C LEU A 81 -9.70 -2.72 -2.69
N GLY A 82 -11.01 -2.61 -2.98
CA GLY A 82 -11.58 -3.05 -4.23
C GLY A 82 -11.00 -2.33 -5.45
N ALA A 83 -10.67 -1.03 -5.32
CA ALA A 83 -9.98 -0.28 -6.38
C ALA A 83 -8.59 -0.85 -6.66
N THR A 84 -7.83 -1.20 -5.62
CA THR A 84 -6.48 -1.80 -5.73
C THR A 84 -6.54 -3.20 -6.36
N GLU A 85 -7.49 -4.03 -5.92
CA GLU A 85 -7.72 -5.36 -6.48
C GLU A 85 -8.13 -5.29 -7.97
N ALA A 86 -8.99 -4.32 -8.32
CA ALA A 86 -9.40 -4.08 -9.70
C ALA A 86 -8.20 -3.65 -10.57
N TYR A 87 -7.29 -2.81 -10.05
CA TYR A 87 -6.07 -2.43 -10.75
C TYR A 87 -5.17 -3.64 -10.99
N ALA A 88 -4.90 -4.43 -9.95
CA ALA A 88 -4.10 -5.66 -10.05
C ALA A 88 -4.69 -6.68 -11.04
N ALA A 89 -6.02 -6.69 -11.19
CA ALA A 89 -6.74 -7.52 -12.15
C ALA A 89 -6.77 -6.93 -13.59
N GLY A 90 -6.23 -5.72 -13.81
CA GLY A 90 -6.23 -5.04 -15.10
C GLY A 90 -7.60 -4.52 -15.54
N LEU A 91 -8.52 -4.26 -14.60
CA LEU A 91 -9.85 -3.76 -14.92
C LEU A 91 -9.87 -2.25 -15.19
N TRP A 92 -8.81 -1.57 -14.84
CA TRP A 92 -8.60 -0.15 -15.09
C TRP A 92 -7.11 0.17 -15.11
N ASN A 93 -6.76 1.32 -15.69
CA ASN A 93 -5.40 1.83 -15.76
C ASN A 93 -5.40 3.33 -15.45
N CYS A 94 -4.22 3.89 -15.17
CA CYS A 94 -4.03 5.30 -14.86
C CYS A 94 -2.78 5.85 -15.54
N SER A 95 -2.86 7.08 -16.03
CA SER A 95 -1.72 7.76 -16.64
C SER A 95 -0.57 8.02 -15.67
N ASP A 96 -0.89 8.25 -14.38
CA ASP A 96 0.07 8.48 -13.31
C ASP A 96 -0.54 8.10 -11.95
N LEU A 97 -0.12 6.94 -11.42
CA LEU A 97 -0.59 6.43 -10.14
C LEU A 97 -0.11 7.27 -8.94
N VAL A 98 1.05 7.93 -9.06
CA VAL A 98 1.57 8.79 -7.99
C VAL A 98 0.69 10.02 -7.86
N VAL A 99 0.38 10.68 -8.97
CA VAL A 99 -0.53 11.83 -8.99
C VAL A 99 -1.93 11.42 -8.52
N LEU A 100 -2.46 10.28 -8.97
CA LEU A 100 -3.75 9.77 -8.51
C LEU A 100 -3.76 9.57 -6.99
N THR A 101 -2.71 8.94 -6.45
CA THR A 101 -2.57 8.71 -5.00
C THR A 101 -2.51 10.04 -4.23
N GLN A 102 -1.78 11.04 -4.75
CA GLN A 102 -1.74 12.38 -4.16
C GLN A 102 -3.12 13.06 -4.15
N ILE A 103 -3.88 12.93 -5.25
CA ILE A 103 -5.27 13.44 -5.31
C ILE A 103 -6.13 12.73 -4.26
N MET A 104 -6.06 11.39 -4.16
CA MET A 104 -6.85 10.62 -3.19
C MET A 104 -6.53 11.01 -1.75
N ILE A 105 -5.25 11.11 -1.38
CA ILE A 105 -4.81 11.51 -0.03
C ILE A 105 -5.33 12.91 0.33
N ARG A 106 -5.33 13.85 -0.62
CA ARG A 106 -5.85 15.22 -0.39
C ARG A 106 -7.39 15.30 -0.35
N ASN A 107 -8.07 14.24 -0.76
CA ASN A 107 -9.52 14.10 -0.73
C ASN A 107 -9.94 12.92 0.18
N GLN A 108 -9.41 12.82 1.40
CA GLN A 108 -9.65 11.69 2.33
C GLN A 108 -11.13 11.40 2.57
N GLU A 109 -11.99 12.43 2.61
CA GLU A 109 -13.44 12.26 2.75
C GLU A 109 -14.03 11.37 1.65
N LEU A 110 -13.48 11.45 0.42
CA LEU A 110 -13.90 10.61 -0.69
C LEU A 110 -13.56 9.14 -0.44
N MET A 111 -12.34 8.85 0.05
CA MET A 111 -11.91 7.50 0.40
C MET A 111 -12.78 6.91 1.51
N VAL A 112 -13.03 7.68 2.58
CA VAL A 112 -13.93 7.28 3.69
C VAL A 112 -15.34 6.99 3.18
N ASN A 113 -15.86 7.78 2.24
CA ASN A 113 -17.18 7.58 1.65
C ASN A 113 -17.25 6.33 0.77
N LEU A 114 -16.19 6.01 0.01
CA LEU A 114 -16.08 4.77 -0.75
C LEU A 114 -16.06 3.55 0.18
N ASP A 115 -15.29 3.62 1.28
CA ASP A 115 -15.16 2.53 2.25
C ASP A 115 -16.39 2.38 3.15
N SER A 116 -17.13 3.47 3.41
CA SER A 116 -18.26 3.49 4.33
C SER A 116 -19.64 3.39 3.67
N GLY A 117 -19.74 3.61 2.36
CA GLY A 117 -20.99 3.61 1.60
C GLY A 117 -21.61 2.21 1.45
N LEU A 118 -21.82 1.79 0.21
CA LEU A 118 -22.35 0.46 -0.12
C LEU A 118 -21.43 -0.68 0.36
N ALA A 119 -20.12 -0.43 0.46
CA ALA A 119 -19.16 -1.39 1.02
C ALA A 119 -19.58 -1.86 2.43
N LYS A 120 -20.26 -1.03 3.23
CA LYS A 120 -20.78 -1.45 4.55
C LYS A 120 -21.77 -2.60 4.48
N LEU A 121 -22.57 -2.70 3.43
CA LEU A 121 -23.52 -3.81 3.25
C LEU A 121 -22.82 -5.15 3.03
N PHE A 122 -21.58 -5.11 2.55
CA PHE A 122 -20.75 -6.31 2.30
C PHE A 122 -19.82 -6.64 3.48
N ILE A 123 -19.74 -5.76 4.51
CA ILE A 123 -18.93 -5.99 5.73
C ILE A 123 -19.19 -7.36 6.37
N PRO A 124 -20.44 -7.89 6.50
CA PRO A 124 -20.65 -9.19 7.12
C PRO A 124 -19.98 -10.32 6.32
N ILE A 125 -20.04 -10.25 4.98
CA ILE A 125 -19.41 -11.22 4.08
C ILE A 125 -17.90 -11.13 4.17
N ASN A 126 -17.36 -9.91 4.12
CA ASN A 126 -15.93 -9.65 4.28
C ASN A 126 -15.44 -10.05 5.69
N LYS A 127 -16.22 -9.78 6.75
CA LYS A 127 -15.92 -10.26 8.11
C LYS A 127 -15.87 -11.78 8.20
N LEU A 128 -16.72 -12.51 7.49
CA LEU A 128 -16.69 -13.98 7.47
C LEU A 128 -15.41 -14.50 6.80
N ILE A 129 -14.96 -13.83 5.75
CA ILE A 129 -13.70 -14.14 5.05
C ILE A 129 -12.50 -13.78 5.96
N HIS A 130 -12.53 -12.62 6.62
CA HIS A 130 -11.51 -12.19 7.57
C HIS A 130 -11.52 -12.99 8.87
N TYR A 131 -12.66 -13.54 9.30
CA TYR A 131 -12.74 -14.42 10.47
C TYR A 131 -11.87 -15.68 10.32
N LYS A 132 -11.75 -16.20 9.10
CA LYS A 132 -10.83 -17.30 8.77
C LYS A 132 -9.35 -16.90 8.83
N LYS A 133 -9.04 -15.57 8.80
CA LYS A 133 -7.67 -15.02 8.85
C LYS A 133 -7.37 -14.35 10.21
N ARG A 134 -8.06 -14.76 11.30
CA ARG A 134 -7.84 -14.19 12.63
C ARG A 134 -6.38 -14.27 13.06
N ASN A 135 -5.92 -13.23 13.75
CA ASN A 135 -4.64 -13.18 14.45
C ASN A 135 -4.68 -14.13 15.68
N THR A 136 -4.55 -15.43 15.43
CA THR A 136 -4.15 -16.41 16.42
C THR A 136 -2.62 -16.42 16.51
N VAL A 137 -2.02 -16.96 17.56
CA VAL A 137 -0.55 -17.04 17.68
C VAL A 137 0.07 -17.68 16.42
N LEU A 138 -0.53 -18.74 15.88
CA LEU A 138 -0.10 -19.39 14.64
C LEU A 138 -0.45 -18.56 13.40
N GLY A 139 -1.61 -17.88 13.39
CA GLY A 139 -2.05 -17.02 12.29
C GLY A 139 -1.22 -15.74 12.20
N SER A 140 -0.81 -15.16 13.33
CA SER A 140 0.07 -13.99 13.37
C SER A 140 1.44 -14.30 12.76
N LYS A 141 2.05 -15.44 13.13
CA LYS A 141 3.32 -15.88 12.51
C LYS A 141 3.16 -16.03 11.00
N LYS A 142 2.10 -16.72 10.53
CA LYS A 142 1.82 -16.89 9.08
C LYS A 142 1.58 -15.57 8.36
N ASN A 143 0.84 -14.63 8.97
CA ASN A 143 0.56 -13.32 8.36
C ASN A 143 1.83 -12.46 8.30
N ILE A 144 2.69 -12.51 9.31
CA ILE A 144 3.96 -11.77 9.33
C ILE A 144 4.93 -12.38 8.31
N LEU A 145 5.07 -13.72 8.28
CA LEU A 145 5.86 -14.39 7.25
C LEU A 145 5.37 -14.02 5.85
N ALA A 146 4.07 -14.11 5.57
CA ALA A 146 3.52 -13.72 4.27
C ALA A 146 3.73 -12.23 3.92
N HIS A 147 3.90 -11.35 4.91
CA HIS A 147 4.23 -9.94 4.68
C HIS A 147 5.69 -9.74 4.28
N TYR A 148 6.61 -10.51 4.88
CA TYR A 148 8.04 -10.43 4.59
C TYR A 148 8.52 -11.43 3.51
N ASP A 149 7.73 -12.46 3.19
CA ASP A 149 8.00 -13.44 2.13
C ASP A 149 7.88 -12.87 0.69
N LEU A 150 7.76 -11.54 0.55
CA LEU A 150 7.92 -10.86 -0.75
C LEU A 150 9.36 -10.92 -1.27
N GLY A 151 10.30 -11.32 -0.41
CA GLY A 151 11.71 -11.48 -0.71
C GLY A 151 12.50 -10.17 -0.66
N ASN A 152 13.80 -10.29 -0.37
CA ASN A 152 14.69 -9.13 -0.28
C ASN A 152 14.75 -8.33 -1.58
N ASP A 153 14.62 -8.97 -2.74
CA ASP A 153 14.65 -8.30 -4.04
C ASP A 153 13.49 -7.33 -4.23
N PHE A 154 12.31 -7.66 -3.70
CA PHE A 154 11.18 -6.73 -3.71
C PHE A 154 11.46 -5.48 -2.88
N TYR A 155 12.00 -5.65 -1.67
CA TYR A 155 12.29 -4.53 -0.78
C TYR A 155 13.42 -3.64 -1.31
N ARG A 156 14.42 -4.18 -1.99
CA ARG A 156 15.49 -3.43 -2.65
C ARG A 156 15.01 -2.50 -3.77
N LEU A 157 13.81 -2.73 -4.32
CA LEU A 157 13.27 -1.85 -5.36
C LEU A 157 12.94 -0.43 -4.85
N TRP A 158 12.73 -0.27 -3.54
CA TRP A 158 12.22 0.99 -2.99
C TRP A 158 12.79 1.38 -1.60
N LEU A 159 13.48 0.49 -0.92
CA LEU A 159 14.27 0.85 0.27
C LEU A 159 15.65 1.38 -0.15
N ASP A 160 16.27 2.10 0.77
CA ASP A 160 17.68 2.51 0.69
C ASP A 160 18.61 1.31 0.96
N ASP A 161 19.92 1.50 0.72
CA ASP A 161 20.91 0.43 0.86
C ASP A 161 21.02 -0.13 2.29
N THR A 162 20.60 0.63 3.31
CA THR A 162 20.52 0.15 4.69
C THR A 162 19.33 -0.78 4.93
N MET A 163 18.45 -0.95 3.97
CA MET A 163 17.22 -1.74 4.08
C MET A 163 16.34 -1.32 5.27
N THR A 164 16.32 -0.03 5.62
CA THR A 164 15.55 0.48 6.74
C THR A 164 14.06 0.54 6.40
N TYR A 165 13.29 -0.47 6.84
CA TYR A 165 11.83 -0.54 6.62
C TYR A 165 11.05 0.17 7.73
N SER A 166 11.29 1.45 7.88
CA SER A 166 10.56 2.34 8.79
C SER A 166 10.72 3.78 8.32
N CYS A 167 9.97 4.74 8.93
CA CYS A 167 10.04 6.13 8.50
C CYS A 167 11.48 6.68 8.60
N ALA A 168 11.87 7.48 7.62
CA ALA A 168 13.11 8.23 7.63
C ALA A 168 12.90 9.66 8.18
N TYR A 169 13.98 10.35 8.57
CA TYR A 169 13.93 11.72 9.03
C TYR A 169 14.61 12.66 8.03
N PHE A 170 13.84 13.27 7.16
CA PHE A 170 14.32 14.22 6.16
C PHE A 170 14.59 15.58 6.80
N SER A 171 15.85 16.04 6.75
CA SER A 171 16.24 17.35 7.27
C SER A 171 15.79 18.48 6.35
N ASN A 172 15.70 18.22 5.06
CA ASN A 172 15.22 19.12 4.01
C ASN A 172 14.87 18.32 2.75
N GLU A 173 14.30 18.96 1.74
CA GLU A 173 13.83 18.34 0.50
C GLU A 173 14.94 17.69 -0.37
N LYS A 174 16.21 18.05 -0.14
CA LYS A 174 17.36 17.51 -0.87
C LYS A 174 18.00 16.30 -0.19
N THR A 175 17.55 15.95 1.01
CA THR A 175 18.05 14.80 1.76
C THR A 175 17.67 13.51 1.05
N SER A 176 18.64 12.62 0.76
CA SER A 176 18.34 11.29 0.21
C SER A 176 17.65 10.40 1.24
N LEU A 177 16.97 9.33 0.77
CA LEU A 177 16.32 8.35 1.66
C LEU A 177 17.34 7.71 2.61
N GLU A 178 18.50 7.33 2.11
CA GLU A 178 19.61 6.77 2.90
C GLU A 178 20.06 7.71 4.01
N GLN A 179 20.39 8.97 3.66
CA GLN A 179 20.79 10.00 4.63
C GLN A 179 19.70 10.25 5.68
N ALA A 180 18.43 10.23 5.26
CA ALA A 180 17.30 10.41 6.17
C ALA A 180 17.10 9.20 7.09
N SER A 181 17.35 7.98 6.60
CA SER A 181 17.32 6.75 7.36
C SER A 181 18.45 6.72 8.41
N GLU A 182 19.69 6.97 7.98
CA GLU A 182 20.84 7.07 8.90
C GLU A 182 20.64 8.15 9.97
N LYS A 183 20.13 9.30 9.57
CA LYS A 183 19.81 10.41 10.49
C LYS A 183 18.83 9.95 11.57
N LYS A 184 17.79 9.21 11.21
CA LYS A 184 16.82 8.68 12.15
C LYS A 184 17.47 7.69 13.11
N LEU A 185 18.33 6.78 12.63
CA LEU A 185 19.04 5.82 13.47
C LEU A 185 19.96 6.54 14.48
N ASP A 186 20.72 7.51 14.01
CA ASP A 186 21.58 8.35 14.83
C ASP A 186 20.80 9.16 15.90
N MET A 187 19.66 9.70 15.54
CA MET A 187 18.78 10.40 16.50
C MET A 187 18.29 9.47 17.62
N ILE A 188 17.99 8.20 17.32
CA ILE A 188 17.58 7.22 18.33
C ILE A 188 18.76 6.96 19.28
N CYS A 189 19.94 6.69 18.75
CA CYS A 189 21.15 6.46 19.56
C CYS A 189 21.46 7.65 20.46
N LYS A 190 21.38 8.89 19.95
CA LYS A 190 21.58 10.11 20.72
C LYS A 190 20.54 10.31 21.82
N LYS A 191 19.26 10.05 21.53
CA LYS A 191 18.19 10.15 22.53
C LYS A 191 18.38 9.13 23.67
N LEU A 192 18.84 7.94 23.36
CA LEU A 192 19.17 6.90 24.33
C LEU A 192 20.52 7.17 25.03
N LYS A 193 21.31 8.13 24.56
CA LYS A 193 22.67 8.47 25.05
C LYS A 193 23.60 7.24 25.01
N LEU A 194 23.51 6.45 23.96
CA LEU A 194 24.27 5.18 23.83
C LEU A 194 25.78 5.44 23.83
N ASN A 195 26.49 4.51 24.44
CA ASN A 195 27.95 4.50 24.51
C ASN A 195 28.45 3.03 24.59
N LYS A 196 29.75 2.84 24.53
CA LYS A 196 30.42 1.51 24.48
C LYS A 196 30.16 0.57 25.68
N ASN A 197 29.63 1.09 26.79
CA ASN A 197 29.37 0.30 28.00
C ASN A 197 27.90 -0.19 28.03
N ASP A 198 27.07 0.22 27.08
CA ASP A 198 25.67 -0.12 27.07
C ASP A 198 25.43 -1.48 26.41
N SER A 199 24.43 -2.17 26.92
CA SER A 199 23.84 -3.38 26.30
C SER A 199 22.40 -3.04 25.91
N VAL A 200 22.12 -3.13 24.63
CA VAL A 200 20.82 -2.74 24.03
C VAL A 200 20.08 -4.00 23.56
N LEU A 201 18.81 -4.08 23.89
CA LEU A 201 17.89 -5.07 23.31
C LEU A 201 17.03 -4.39 22.25
N GLU A 202 17.11 -4.87 21.00
CA GLU A 202 16.24 -4.48 19.89
C GLU A 202 15.22 -5.60 19.62
N ILE A 203 13.95 -5.25 19.62
CA ILE A 203 12.87 -6.17 19.25
C ILE A 203 12.37 -5.78 17.86
N GLY A 204 12.63 -6.63 16.85
CA GLY A 204 12.35 -6.35 15.46
C GLY A 204 13.57 -5.84 14.70
N THR A 205 14.54 -6.70 14.48
CA THR A 205 15.82 -6.42 13.79
C THR A 205 15.64 -5.77 12.41
N GLY A 206 14.55 -6.12 11.69
CA GLY A 206 14.50 -5.86 10.26
C GLY A 206 15.70 -6.50 9.56
N TRP A 207 16.36 -5.77 8.69
CA TRP A 207 17.59 -6.20 8.02
C TRP A 207 18.86 -5.79 8.78
N GLY A 208 18.75 -5.41 10.06
CA GLY A 208 19.89 -5.12 10.92
C GLY A 208 20.35 -3.65 10.94
N SER A 209 19.70 -2.77 10.25
CA SER A 209 20.17 -1.38 10.06
C SER A 209 20.44 -0.64 11.37
N PHE A 210 19.55 -0.72 12.37
CA PHE A 210 19.77 -0.05 13.64
C PHE A 210 20.88 -0.73 14.46
N SER A 211 20.87 -2.06 14.57
CA SER A 211 21.89 -2.80 15.29
C SER A 211 23.28 -2.53 14.75
N ILE A 212 23.46 -2.57 13.42
CA ILE A 212 24.73 -2.28 12.74
C ILE A 212 25.15 -0.82 12.99
N HIS A 213 24.24 0.14 12.82
CA HIS A 213 24.51 1.55 13.03
C HIS A 213 24.96 1.83 14.48
N ALA A 214 24.22 1.30 15.45
CA ALA A 214 24.50 1.54 16.86
C ALA A 214 25.82 0.86 17.30
N ALA A 215 26.06 -0.39 16.93
CA ALA A 215 27.31 -1.07 17.24
C ALA A 215 28.53 -0.38 16.60
N ARG A 216 28.43 0.01 15.32
CA ARG A 216 29.52 0.63 14.58
C ARG A 216 29.86 2.03 15.08
N ASN A 217 28.84 2.87 15.34
CA ASN A 217 29.05 4.29 15.63
C ASN A 217 29.12 4.62 17.13
N TYR A 218 28.54 3.77 17.98
CA TYR A 218 28.47 3.99 19.43
C TYR A 218 29.22 2.92 20.24
N GLY A 219 29.61 1.80 19.60
CA GLY A 219 30.39 0.75 20.21
C GLY A 219 29.64 -0.09 21.25
N CYS A 220 28.33 0.07 21.38
CA CYS A 220 27.49 -0.67 22.33
C CYS A 220 27.25 -2.12 21.90
N ASN A 221 26.96 -2.99 22.88
CA ASN A 221 26.56 -4.36 22.59
C ASN A 221 25.08 -4.43 22.24
N ILE A 222 24.75 -5.03 21.10
CA ILE A 222 23.36 -5.16 20.66
C ILE A 222 22.95 -6.63 20.66
N THR A 223 21.82 -6.92 21.32
CA THR A 223 21.08 -8.16 21.14
C THR A 223 19.80 -7.82 20.39
N THR A 224 19.57 -8.45 19.25
CA THR A 224 18.41 -8.16 18.42
C THR A 224 17.65 -9.43 18.07
N THR A 225 16.35 -9.30 17.78
CA THR A 225 15.48 -10.44 17.48
C THR A 225 14.62 -10.17 16.26
N THR A 226 14.46 -11.17 15.41
CA THR A 226 13.50 -11.19 14.31
C THR A 226 12.74 -12.51 14.29
N ILE A 227 11.57 -12.51 13.65
CA ILE A 227 10.77 -13.72 13.40
C ILE A 227 10.82 -14.14 11.93
N SER A 228 11.54 -13.39 11.08
CA SER A 228 11.73 -13.67 9.66
C SER A 228 13.10 -14.29 9.43
N ASP A 229 13.11 -15.50 8.89
CA ASP A 229 14.33 -16.22 8.53
C ASP A 229 15.14 -15.45 7.47
N GLU A 230 14.48 -14.85 6.46
CA GLU A 230 15.13 -14.04 5.43
C GLU A 230 15.82 -12.78 5.99
N GLN A 231 15.17 -12.10 6.97
CA GLN A 231 15.78 -10.95 7.63
C GLN A 231 16.97 -11.38 8.50
N TYR A 232 16.84 -12.52 9.17
CA TYR A 232 17.94 -13.07 9.96
C TYR A 232 19.15 -13.38 9.09
N ASP A 233 18.95 -14.14 8.00
CA ASP A 233 20.02 -14.54 7.09
C ASP A 233 20.72 -13.32 6.48
N PHE A 234 19.95 -12.28 6.13
CA PHE A 234 20.50 -11.03 5.63
C PHE A 234 21.31 -10.27 6.69
N ALA A 235 20.82 -10.22 7.93
CA ALA A 235 21.48 -9.45 8.99
C ALA A 235 22.79 -10.10 9.48
N VAL A 236 22.98 -11.42 9.28
CA VAL A 236 24.21 -12.14 9.66
C VAL A 236 25.20 -12.31 8.51
N SER A 237 24.80 -11.99 7.25
CA SER A 237 25.67 -12.04 6.07
C SER A 237 26.55 -10.82 5.95
#